data_91230c53ddd997fd7fd3b85446eba4c0
#
_entry.id   91230c53ddd997fd7fd3b85446eba4c0
#
_cell.length_a   1.000
_cell.length_b   1.000
_cell.length_c   1.000
_cell.angle_alpha   90.00
_cell.angle_beta   90.00
_cell.angle_gamma   90.00
#
_symmetry.space_group_name_H-M   'P 1'
#
loop_
_entity.id
_entity.type
_entity.pdbx_description
1 polymer ?
#
loop_
_entity_poly.entity_id
_entity_poly.type
_entity_poly.pdbx_seq_one_letter_code
_entity_poly.pdbx_strand_id
1 'polypeptide(L)'
;MKNSRVLIVEDDPFIAHDLQRILIGAGYVVTGICDRPEDALLLIREASPDLILLDIQLNASMTGIDLAQRINAEFSCPFIFITAYVDEETVRKVSYTNPQGYISKPYNQADLLIGVELALRRARKPHAEAIPKEPQLQFVKTSLGLERINTDDILYLEANDYYAFLHFEDKKVLASSTLKQLEQDLALPFLCRIHRSYVVNLRKVERIVGNELEI
;
A
#
# COMPACT_ATOMS: atom_id res chain seq x y z
N MET A 1 -12.64 -18.02 6.27
CA MET A 1 -12.86 -16.82 7.07
C MET A 1 -14.33 -16.42 7.11
N LYS A 2 -15.16 -17.41 7.22
CA LYS A 2 -16.58 -17.22 7.45
C LYS A 2 -16.75 -16.40 8.75
N ASN A 3 -17.64 -15.42 8.72
CA ASN A 3 -17.97 -14.47 9.80
C ASN A 3 -17.09 -13.19 9.90
N SER A 4 -16.17 -12.89 8.96
CA SER A 4 -15.54 -11.58 8.95
C SER A 4 -16.58 -10.49 8.67
N ARG A 5 -16.43 -9.38 9.35
CA ARG A 5 -17.35 -8.25 9.38
C ARG A 5 -16.95 -7.22 8.34
N VAL A 6 -17.81 -6.91 7.40
CA VAL A 6 -17.55 -6.00 6.29
C VAL A 6 -18.53 -4.83 6.31
N LEU A 7 -18.01 -3.61 6.27
CA LEU A 7 -18.78 -2.40 6.06
C LEU A 7 -18.75 -2.03 4.57
N ILE A 8 -19.87 -1.60 4.02
CA ILE A 8 -19.99 -1.12 2.63
C ILE A 8 -20.26 0.38 2.65
N VAL A 9 -19.44 1.16 1.93
CA VAL A 9 -19.61 2.60 1.73
C VAL A 9 -19.74 2.84 0.22
N GLU A 10 -20.95 3.03 -0.23
CA GLU A 10 -21.34 3.09 -1.65
C GLU A 10 -22.63 3.89 -1.77
N ASP A 11 -22.64 4.89 -2.65
CA ASP A 11 -23.79 5.78 -2.84
C ASP A 11 -24.82 5.25 -3.86
N ASP A 12 -24.42 4.31 -4.75
CA ASP A 12 -25.37 3.62 -5.61
C ASP A 12 -26.03 2.45 -4.85
N PRO A 13 -27.36 2.52 -4.56
CA PRO A 13 -28.05 1.50 -3.80
C PRO A 13 -28.09 0.13 -4.51
N PHE A 14 -28.05 0.09 -5.85
CA PHE A 14 -28.04 -1.18 -6.59
C PHE A 14 -26.69 -1.88 -6.42
N ILE A 15 -25.57 -1.13 -6.53
CA ILE A 15 -24.23 -1.65 -6.31
C ILE A 15 -24.06 -2.10 -4.87
N ALA A 16 -24.49 -1.27 -3.92
CA ALA A 16 -24.40 -1.58 -2.49
C ALA A 16 -25.15 -2.88 -2.12
N HIS A 17 -26.37 -3.07 -2.65
CA HIS A 17 -27.13 -4.29 -2.44
C HIS A 17 -26.54 -5.52 -3.14
N ASP A 18 -25.95 -5.35 -4.33
CA ASP A 18 -25.26 -6.44 -5.02
C ASP A 18 -24.04 -6.91 -4.23
N LEU A 19 -23.21 -5.96 -3.75
CA LEU A 19 -22.09 -6.24 -2.85
C LEU A 19 -22.54 -6.99 -1.61
N GLN A 20 -23.61 -6.52 -0.96
CA GLN A 20 -24.18 -7.17 0.23
C GLN A 20 -24.59 -8.61 -0.07
N ARG A 21 -25.34 -8.82 -1.16
CA ARG A 21 -25.82 -10.15 -1.58
C ARG A 21 -24.66 -11.13 -1.81
N ILE A 22 -23.59 -10.67 -2.50
CA ILE A 22 -22.41 -11.50 -2.80
C ILE A 22 -21.68 -11.84 -1.50
N LEU A 23 -21.45 -10.87 -0.63
CA LEU A 23 -20.72 -11.06 0.62
C LEU A 23 -21.46 -12.01 1.57
N ILE A 24 -22.76 -11.80 1.78
CA ILE A 24 -23.58 -12.68 2.62
C ILE A 24 -23.61 -14.09 2.06
N GLY A 25 -23.78 -14.25 0.72
CA GLY A 25 -23.74 -15.53 0.05
C GLY A 25 -22.44 -16.29 0.22
N ALA A 26 -21.32 -15.58 0.42
CA ALA A 26 -20.00 -16.14 0.70
C ALA A 26 -19.71 -16.38 2.20
N GLY A 27 -20.63 -15.99 3.09
CA GLY A 27 -20.54 -16.21 4.52
C GLY A 27 -19.84 -15.08 5.30
N TYR A 28 -19.74 -13.87 4.73
CA TYR A 28 -19.34 -12.66 5.44
C TYR A 28 -20.54 -12.03 6.16
N VAL A 29 -20.25 -11.24 7.20
CA VAL A 29 -21.25 -10.48 7.93
C VAL A 29 -21.17 -9.02 7.49
N VAL A 30 -22.18 -8.51 6.78
CA VAL A 30 -22.26 -7.09 6.44
C VAL A 30 -22.77 -6.33 7.66
N THR A 31 -21.91 -5.48 8.23
CA THR A 31 -22.19 -4.72 9.47
C THR A 31 -23.00 -3.47 9.23
N GLY A 32 -23.03 -2.97 8.00
CA GLY A 32 -23.80 -1.82 7.58
C GLY A 32 -23.55 -1.50 6.11
N ILE A 33 -24.44 -0.68 5.57
CA ILE A 33 -24.33 -0.02 4.28
C ILE A 33 -24.58 1.45 4.53
N CYS A 34 -23.74 2.33 4.01
CA CYS A 34 -23.96 3.77 4.07
C CYS A 34 -23.49 4.43 2.78
N ASP A 35 -24.10 5.56 2.47
CA ASP A 35 -23.85 6.40 1.31
C ASP A 35 -23.08 7.68 1.67
N ARG A 36 -22.89 7.95 2.98
CA ARG A 36 -22.24 9.15 3.50
C ARG A 36 -21.01 8.83 4.32
N PRO A 37 -19.91 9.57 4.12
CA PRO A 37 -18.70 9.42 4.90
C PRO A 37 -18.87 9.57 6.41
N GLU A 38 -19.76 10.49 6.84
CA GLU A 38 -20.02 10.74 8.25
C GLU A 38 -20.65 9.52 8.93
N ASP A 39 -21.60 8.87 8.27
CA ASP A 39 -22.27 7.66 8.75
C ASP A 39 -21.28 6.47 8.77
N ALA A 40 -20.38 6.41 7.79
CA ALA A 40 -19.32 5.41 7.77
C ALA A 40 -18.42 5.49 9.01
N LEU A 41 -17.99 6.68 9.43
CA LEU A 41 -17.16 6.89 10.62
C LEU A 41 -17.88 6.44 11.91
N LEU A 42 -19.20 6.68 12.00
CA LEU A 42 -20.01 6.20 13.13
C LEU A 42 -20.08 4.68 13.13
N LEU A 43 -20.41 4.07 11.98
CA LEU A 43 -20.50 2.61 11.85
C LEU A 43 -19.17 1.91 12.10
N ILE A 44 -18.04 2.49 11.70
CA ILE A 44 -16.70 1.95 12.00
C ILE A 44 -16.49 1.89 13.52
N ARG A 45 -16.86 2.95 14.25
CA ARG A 45 -16.71 3.04 15.71
C ARG A 45 -17.62 2.06 16.44
N GLU A 46 -18.88 1.96 16.05
CA GLU A 46 -19.88 1.13 16.71
C GLU A 46 -19.73 -0.36 16.36
N ALA A 47 -19.50 -0.64 15.08
CA ALA A 47 -19.51 -1.99 14.57
C ALA A 47 -18.12 -2.62 14.46
N SER A 48 -17.03 -1.87 14.53
CA SER A 48 -15.64 -2.37 14.41
C SER A 48 -15.48 -3.42 13.29
N PRO A 49 -15.68 -3.04 12.01
CA PRO A 49 -15.59 -3.98 10.90
C PRO A 49 -14.15 -4.50 10.73
N ASP A 50 -14.00 -5.72 10.19
CA ASP A 50 -12.71 -6.31 9.84
C ASP A 50 -12.18 -5.76 8.50
N LEU A 51 -13.07 -5.22 7.66
CA LEU A 51 -12.76 -4.65 6.35
C LEU A 51 -13.84 -3.65 5.92
N ILE A 52 -13.43 -2.62 5.19
CA ILE A 52 -14.34 -1.66 4.55
C ILE A 52 -14.23 -1.81 3.04
N LEU A 53 -15.38 -1.94 2.36
CA LEU A 53 -15.50 -1.74 0.92
C LEU A 53 -15.89 -0.28 0.69
N LEU A 54 -15.07 0.48 -0.04
CA LEU A 54 -15.19 1.93 -0.13
C LEU A 54 -15.19 2.39 -1.59
N ASP A 55 -16.27 3.02 -2.03
CA ASP A 55 -16.22 3.72 -3.32
C ASP A 55 -15.37 4.98 -3.22
N ILE A 56 -14.62 5.27 -4.27
CA ILE A 56 -13.84 6.51 -4.41
C ILE A 56 -14.78 7.70 -4.64
N GLN A 57 -15.79 7.52 -5.49
CA GLN A 57 -16.73 8.57 -5.88
C GLN A 57 -18.01 8.45 -5.07
N LEU A 58 -18.11 9.22 -4.01
CA LEU A 58 -19.31 9.35 -3.21
C LEU A 58 -19.99 10.68 -3.54
N ASN A 59 -21.32 10.69 -3.76
CA ASN A 59 -22.11 11.90 -3.99
C ASN A 59 -22.33 12.68 -2.66
N ALA A 60 -21.23 13.04 -2.01
CA ALA A 60 -21.23 13.71 -0.71
C ALA A 60 -20.24 14.88 -0.69
N SER A 61 -20.18 15.59 0.43
CA SER A 61 -19.21 16.68 0.67
C SER A 61 -17.76 16.21 0.78
N MET A 62 -17.56 14.92 0.97
CA MET A 62 -16.25 14.26 1.15
C MET A 62 -16.17 13.08 0.17
N THR A 63 -15.05 12.94 -0.51
CA THR A 63 -14.79 11.79 -1.38
C THR A 63 -14.40 10.53 -0.58
N GLY A 64 -14.48 9.36 -1.21
CA GLY A 64 -13.97 8.13 -0.58
C GLY A 64 -12.49 8.19 -0.25
N ILE A 65 -11.68 8.97 -1.00
CA ILE A 65 -10.26 9.18 -0.70
C ILE A 65 -10.10 9.99 0.59
N ASP A 66 -10.88 11.07 0.77
CA ASP A 66 -10.84 11.87 2.00
C ASP A 66 -11.29 11.04 3.21
N LEU A 67 -12.32 10.21 3.03
CA LEU A 67 -12.75 9.25 4.06
C LEU A 67 -11.65 8.25 4.40
N ALA A 68 -10.95 7.70 3.40
CA ALA A 68 -9.83 6.78 3.61
C ALA A 68 -8.68 7.41 4.43
N GLN A 69 -8.37 8.69 4.18
CA GLN A 69 -7.38 9.43 4.97
C GLN A 69 -7.82 9.55 6.44
N ARG A 70 -9.09 9.84 6.68
CA ARG A 70 -9.65 9.89 8.04
C ARG A 70 -9.67 8.52 8.72
N ILE A 71 -10.00 7.46 7.99
CA ILE A 71 -9.96 6.08 8.50
C ILE A 71 -8.52 5.74 8.95
N ASN A 72 -7.51 6.11 8.16
CA ASN A 72 -6.11 5.90 8.54
C ASN A 72 -5.68 6.72 9.75
N ALA A 73 -6.17 7.94 9.91
CA ALA A 73 -5.81 8.82 11.00
C ALA A 73 -6.50 8.47 12.33
N GLU A 74 -7.77 8.03 12.27
CA GLU A 74 -8.62 7.84 13.44
C GLU A 74 -8.83 6.36 13.81
N PHE A 75 -8.65 5.44 12.84
CA PHE A 75 -8.96 4.02 12.99
C PHE A 75 -7.87 3.15 12.36
N SER A 76 -7.66 1.96 12.89
CA SER A 76 -6.77 0.96 12.28
C SER A 76 -7.58 -0.08 11.49
N CYS A 77 -8.57 0.38 10.72
CA CYS A 77 -9.45 -0.49 9.97
C CYS A 77 -9.00 -0.60 8.50
N PRO A 78 -8.72 -1.80 8.00
CA PRO A 78 -8.31 -1.99 6.61
C PRO A 78 -9.49 -1.71 5.66
N PHE A 79 -9.16 -1.23 4.45
CA PHE A 79 -10.15 -0.98 3.41
C PHE A 79 -9.61 -1.34 2.03
N ILE A 80 -10.52 -1.64 1.11
CA ILE A 80 -10.29 -1.74 -0.33
C ILE A 80 -11.21 -0.77 -1.07
N PHE A 81 -10.69 -0.19 -2.15
CA PHE A 81 -11.51 0.63 -3.01
C PHE A 81 -12.25 -0.20 -4.05
N ILE A 82 -13.50 0.19 -4.32
CA ILE A 82 -14.30 -0.31 -5.44
C ILE A 82 -14.64 0.90 -6.30
N THR A 83 -14.16 0.96 -7.54
CA THR A 83 -14.29 2.17 -8.35
C THR A 83 -14.49 1.87 -9.83
N ALA A 84 -15.30 2.71 -10.50
CA ALA A 84 -15.54 2.63 -11.94
C ALA A 84 -14.41 3.27 -12.77
N TYR A 85 -13.64 4.17 -12.18
CA TYR A 85 -12.67 4.97 -12.92
C TYR A 85 -11.41 5.24 -12.11
N VAL A 86 -10.25 5.10 -12.77
CA VAL A 86 -8.96 5.36 -12.17
C VAL A 86 -8.12 6.15 -13.17
N ASP A 87 -8.21 7.49 -13.13
CA ASP A 87 -7.24 8.35 -13.81
C ASP A 87 -5.92 8.41 -13.03
N GLU A 88 -4.86 8.87 -13.69
CA GLU A 88 -3.52 8.94 -13.09
C GLU A 88 -3.47 9.80 -11.81
N GLU A 89 -4.29 10.86 -11.73
CA GLU A 89 -4.33 11.74 -10.56
C GLU A 89 -5.01 11.03 -9.38
N THR A 90 -6.10 10.34 -9.64
CA THR A 90 -6.81 9.52 -8.65
C THR A 90 -5.92 8.39 -8.14
N VAL A 91 -5.21 7.67 -9.03
CA VAL A 91 -4.22 6.62 -8.63
C VAL A 91 -3.19 7.19 -7.67
N ARG A 92 -2.65 8.37 -7.96
CA ARG A 92 -1.67 9.02 -7.09
C ARG A 92 -2.26 9.32 -5.70
N LYS A 93 -3.44 9.95 -5.64
CA LYS A 93 -4.09 10.29 -4.36
C LYS A 93 -4.40 9.04 -3.53
N VAL A 94 -4.89 8.01 -4.20
CA VAL A 94 -5.26 6.74 -3.57
C VAL A 94 -4.02 6.00 -3.03
N SER A 95 -2.86 6.05 -3.71
CA SER A 95 -1.63 5.40 -3.26
C SER A 95 -1.14 5.92 -1.89
N TYR A 96 -1.44 7.17 -1.56
CA TYR A 96 -1.11 7.75 -0.24
C TYR A 96 -2.04 7.28 0.89
N THR A 97 -3.17 6.64 0.58
CA THR A 97 -4.11 6.14 1.60
C THR A 97 -3.83 4.70 2.04
N ASN A 98 -2.82 4.05 1.46
CA ASN A 98 -2.39 2.68 1.80
C ASN A 98 -3.54 1.66 1.87
N PRO A 99 -4.38 1.52 0.81
CA PRO A 99 -5.46 0.55 0.77
C PRO A 99 -4.91 -0.88 0.68
N GLN A 100 -5.69 -1.86 1.10
CA GLN A 100 -5.33 -3.28 0.99
C GLN A 100 -5.48 -3.81 -0.45
N GLY A 101 -6.14 -3.06 -1.32
CA GLY A 101 -6.35 -3.40 -2.73
C GLY A 101 -7.38 -2.52 -3.43
N TYR A 102 -7.62 -2.84 -4.69
CA TYR A 102 -8.60 -2.17 -5.56
C TYR A 102 -9.41 -3.20 -6.31
N ILE A 103 -10.68 -2.88 -6.56
CA ILE A 103 -11.57 -3.64 -7.41
C ILE A 103 -12.21 -2.66 -8.40
N SER A 104 -12.00 -2.89 -9.71
CA SER A 104 -12.60 -2.05 -10.75
C SER A 104 -14.05 -2.48 -11.04
N LYS A 105 -14.94 -1.51 -11.16
CA LYS A 105 -16.29 -1.71 -11.71
C LYS A 105 -16.22 -1.70 -13.26
N PRO A 106 -16.92 -2.61 -13.97
CA PRO A 106 -17.72 -3.71 -13.45
C PRO A 106 -16.87 -4.86 -12.95
N TYR A 107 -17.22 -5.44 -11.82
CA TYR A 107 -16.59 -6.60 -11.23
C TYR A 107 -17.45 -7.86 -11.39
N ASN A 108 -16.81 -9.01 -11.41
CA ASN A 108 -17.52 -10.27 -11.23
C ASN A 108 -17.42 -10.73 -9.76
N GLN A 109 -18.29 -11.67 -9.38
CA GLN A 109 -18.35 -12.19 -8.02
C GLN A 109 -17.02 -12.82 -7.56
N ALA A 110 -16.30 -13.50 -8.44
CA ALA A 110 -15.04 -14.17 -8.08
C ALA A 110 -13.95 -13.15 -7.75
N ASP A 111 -13.79 -12.11 -8.57
CA ASP A 111 -12.79 -11.05 -8.37
C ASP A 111 -13.06 -10.28 -7.06
N LEU A 112 -14.33 -9.97 -6.78
CA LEU A 112 -14.72 -9.34 -5.53
C LEU A 112 -14.33 -10.19 -4.32
N LEU A 113 -14.70 -11.48 -4.32
CA LEU A 113 -14.42 -12.37 -3.20
C LEU A 113 -12.93 -12.65 -3.00
N ILE A 114 -12.17 -12.77 -4.10
CA ILE A 114 -10.70 -12.89 -4.03
C ILE A 114 -10.09 -11.63 -3.42
N GLY A 115 -10.51 -10.43 -3.88
CA GLY A 115 -10.03 -9.16 -3.35
C GLY A 115 -10.30 -9.01 -1.86
N VAL A 116 -11.51 -9.31 -1.42
CA VAL A 116 -11.92 -9.29 0.01
C VAL A 116 -11.11 -10.27 0.84
N GLU A 117 -10.96 -11.51 0.38
CA GLU A 117 -10.19 -12.55 1.08
C GLU A 117 -8.71 -12.15 1.23
N LEU A 118 -8.08 -11.63 0.16
CA LEU A 118 -6.70 -11.17 0.20
C LEU A 118 -6.52 -9.99 1.15
N ALA A 119 -7.44 -9.01 1.12
CA ALA A 119 -7.40 -7.86 2.01
C ALA A 119 -7.52 -8.28 3.49
N LEU A 120 -8.47 -9.15 3.81
CA LEU A 120 -8.64 -9.69 5.16
C LEU A 120 -7.43 -10.50 5.63
N ARG A 121 -6.77 -11.25 4.75
CA ARG A 121 -5.54 -11.98 5.09
C ARG A 121 -4.37 -11.06 5.37
N ARG A 122 -4.23 -9.97 4.60
CA ARG A 122 -3.20 -8.95 4.82
C ARG A 122 -3.42 -8.21 6.12
N ALA A 123 -4.66 -7.85 6.41
CA ALA A 123 -5.05 -7.15 7.62
C ALA A 123 -4.88 -7.99 8.91
N ARG A 124 -5.17 -9.30 8.83
CA ARG A 124 -5.03 -10.25 9.94
C ARG A 124 -3.61 -10.75 10.17
N LYS A 125 -2.72 -10.57 9.18
CA LYS A 125 -1.32 -10.53 9.58
C LYS A 125 -1.27 -9.38 10.56
N PRO A 126 -1.03 -9.63 11.86
CA PRO A 126 -0.90 -8.51 12.77
C PRO A 126 0.02 -7.52 12.06
N HIS A 127 -0.11 -6.22 12.35
CA HIS A 127 1.06 -5.37 12.46
C HIS A 127 1.93 -6.13 13.46
N ALA A 128 2.31 -7.32 13.02
CA ALA A 128 3.20 -8.19 13.72
C ALA A 128 4.33 -7.26 14.02
N GLU A 129 4.57 -7.08 15.29
CA GLU A 129 5.91 -7.39 15.75
C GLU A 129 6.64 -7.93 14.56
N ALA A 130 7.46 -7.05 13.96
CA ALA A 130 8.15 -7.39 12.72
C ALA A 130 8.46 -8.87 12.77
N ILE A 131 7.72 -9.69 11.97
CA ILE A 131 8.26 -10.97 11.58
C ILE A 131 9.66 -10.55 11.21
N PRO A 132 10.73 -11.06 11.87
CA PRO A 132 12.06 -10.70 11.46
C PRO A 132 11.98 -10.87 9.96
N LYS A 133 11.90 -9.75 9.21
CA LYS A 133 11.78 -9.80 7.76
C LYS A 133 12.93 -10.68 7.42
N GLU A 134 12.66 -11.88 6.85
CA GLU A 134 13.77 -12.65 6.36
C GLU A 134 14.58 -11.63 5.58
N PRO A 135 15.83 -11.36 6.01
CA PRO A 135 16.59 -10.26 5.48
C PRO A 135 16.49 -10.40 3.96
N GLN A 136 16.02 -9.37 3.27
CA GLN A 136 15.86 -9.44 1.81
C GLN A 136 17.27 -9.46 1.23
N LEU A 137 17.87 -10.64 1.25
CA LEU A 137 19.25 -10.88 0.85
C LEU A 137 19.31 -10.92 -0.66
N GLN A 138 20.08 -10.03 -1.21
CA GLN A 138 20.42 -10.03 -2.64
C GLN A 138 21.93 -10.08 -2.82
N PHE A 139 22.35 -10.52 -4.00
CA PHE A 139 23.76 -10.54 -4.37
C PHE A 139 24.06 -9.40 -5.32
N VAL A 140 25.03 -8.58 -4.97
CA VAL A 140 25.53 -7.50 -5.80
C VAL A 140 26.90 -7.87 -6.34
N LYS A 141 27.11 -7.67 -7.64
CA LYS A 141 28.38 -7.91 -8.28
C LYS A 141 29.38 -6.80 -7.90
N THR A 142 30.49 -7.17 -7.30
CA THR A 142 31.63 -6.29 -6.95
C THR A 142 32.89 -6.70 -7.72
N SER A 143 33.98 -5.96 -7.60
CA SER A 143 35.26 -6.33 -8.16
C SER A 143 35.83 -7.62 -7.56
N LEU A 144 35.40 -8.02 -6.37
CA LEU A 144 35.85 -9.22 -5.65
C LEU A 144 34.91 -10.42 -5.84
N GLY A 145 33.81 -10.27 -6.61
CA GLY A 145 32.83 -11.32 -6.84
C GLY A 145 31.40 -10.89 -6.45
N LEU A 146 30.59 -11.83 -6.02
CA LEU A 146 29.22 -11.55 -5.57
C LEU A 146 29.22 -11.32 -4.05
N GLU A 147 28.82 -10.13 -3.63
CA GLU A 147 28.63 -9.78 -2.22
C GLU A 147 27.16 -9.89 -1.83
N ARG A 148 26.89 -10.58 -0.75
CA ARG A 148 25.55 -10.68 -0.18
C ARG A 148 25.25 -9.45 0.66
N ILE A 149 24.19 -8.76 0.31
CA ILE A 149 23.70 -7.58 1.04
C ILE A 149 22.29 -7.83 1.58
N ASN A 150 21.95 -7.17 2.67
CA ASN A 150 20.58 -7.03 3.11
C ASN A 150 20.02 -5.72 2.53
N THR A 151 19.03 -5.83 1.67
CA THR A 151 18.48 -4.66 0.96
C THR A 151 17.71 -3.70 1.85
N ASP A 152 17.18 -4.17 2.99
CA ASP A 152 16.50 -3.31 3.97
C ASP A 152 17.47 -2.35 4.70
N ASP A 153 18.79 -2.65 4.70
CA ASP A 153 19.80 -1.83 5.36
C ASP A 153 20.41 -0.77 4.43
N ILE A 154 20.04 -0.77 3.14
CA ILE A 154 20.49 0.25 2.19
C ILE A 154 19.91 1.62 2.61
N LEU A 155 20.78 2.61 2.79
CA LEU A 155 20.39 4.01 3.00
C LEU A 155 20.14 4.71 1.66
N TYR A 156 21.14 4.69 0.78
CA TYR A 156 21.04 5.26 -0.56
C TYR A 156 22.07 4.64 -1.50
N LEU A 157 21.90 4.88 -2.79
CA LEU A 157 22.84 4.53 -3.85
C LEU A 157 23.42 5.81 -4.45
N GLU A 158 24.71 5.78 -4.77
CA GLU A 158 25.46 6.89 -5.33
C GLU A 158 26.19 6.49 -6.61
N ALA A 159 26.04 7.30 -7.67
CA ALA A 159 26.81 7.09 -8.90
C ALA A 159 28.28 7.43 -8.72
N ASN A 160 29.17 6.58 -9.24
CA ASN A 160 30.60 6.81 -9.30
C ASN A 160 31.13 6.36 -10.68
N ASP A 161 31.03 7.24 -11.66
CA ASP A 161 31.36 6.99 -13.07
C ASP A 161 30.67 5.74 -13.64
N TYR A 162 31.40 4.68 -13.90
CA TYR A 162 30.90 3.39 -14.41
C TYR A 162 30.45 2.43 -13.31
N TYR A 163 30.52 2.83 -12.06
CA TYR A 163 30.19 2.06 -10.87
C TYR A 163 29.11 2.75 -10.05
N ALA A 164 28.64 2.08 -9.02
CA ALA A 164 27.75 2.69 -8.03
C ALA A 164 28.11 2.21 -6.64
N PHE A 165 28.01 3.10 -5.65
CA PHE A 165 28.10 2.75 -4.24
C PHE A 165 26.72 2.45 -3.66
N LEU A 166 26.64 1.40 -2.85
CA LEU A 166 25.55 1.19 -1.91
C LEU A 166 26.04 1.65 -0.54
N HIS A 167 25.33 2.59 0.07
CA HIS A 167 25.63 3.11 1.39
C HIS A 167 24.73 2.46 2.43
N PHE A 168 25.37 1.98 3.52
CA PHE A 168 24.77 1.40 4.72
C PHE A 168 25.21 2.22 5.92
N GLU A 169 24.67 1.99 7.12
CA GLU A 169 25.06 2.71 8.33
C GLU A 169 26.55 2.51 8.68
N ASP A 170 27.04 1.28 8.53
CA ASP A 170 28.37 0.85 8.98
C ASP A 170 29.38 0.63 7.85
N LYS A 171 28.91 0.57 6.60
CA LYS A 171 29.77 0.26 5.44
C LYS A 171 29.25 0.87 4.14
N LYS A 172 30.11 0.83 3.13
CA LYS A 172 29.70 1.03 1.74
C LYS A 172 30.25 -0.07 0.84
N VAL A 173 29.46 -0.46 -0.16
CA VAL A 173 29.77 -1.52 -1.11
C VAL A 173 29.86 -0.92 -2.51
N LEU A 174 30.95 -1.20 -3.23
CA LEU A 174 31.12 -0.76 -4.62
C LEU A 174 30.61 -1.83 -5.58
N ALA A 175 29.48 -1.57 -6.22
CA ALA A 175 28.94 -2.42 -7.27
C ALA A 175 29.66 -2.21 -8.59
N SER A 176 29.97 -3.30 -9.31
CA SER A 176 30.57 -3.29 -10.64
C SER A 176 29.53 -3.05 -11.75
N SER A 177 28.62 -2.10 -11.53
CA SER A 177 27.56 -1.70 -12.46
C SER A 177 27.24 -0.21 -12.29
N THR A 178 26.66 0.40 -13.31
CA THR A 178 26.21 1.79 -13.22
C THR A 178 25.04 1.91 -12.26
N LEU A 179 24.80 3.12 -11.73
CA LEU A 179 23.65 3.38 -10.84
C LEU A 179 22.30 2.98 -11.49
N LYS A 180 22.14 3.23 -12.79
CA LYS A 180 20.92 2.85 -13.53
C LYS A 180 20.74 1.32 -13.58
N GLN A 181 21.82 0.59 -13.85
CA GLN A 181 21.76 -0.87 -13.91
C GLN A 181 21.52 -1.46 -12.52
N LEU A 182 22.19 -0.95 -11.50
CA LEU A 182 22.01 -1.39 -10.12
C LEU A 182 20.60 -1.17 -9.62
N GLU A 183 19.98 -0.03 -9.94
CA GLU A 183 18.58 0.28 -9.63
C GLU A 183 17.62 -0.73 -10.27
N GLN A 184 17.88 -1.11 -11.54
CA GLN A 184 17.09 -2.12 -12.26
C GLN A 184 17.29 -3.54 -11.70
N ASP A 185 18.54 -3.91 -11.37
CA ASP A 185 18.87 -5.24 -10.86
C ASP A 185 18.29 -5.46 -9.45
N LEU A 186 18.31 -4.44 -8.60
CA LEU A 186 17.73 -4.51 -7.26
C LEU A 186 16.19 -4.50 -7.31
N ALA A 187 15.58 -3.76 -8.24
CA ALA A 187 14.13 -3.67 -8.47
C ALA A 187 13.31 -3.47 -7.18
N LEU A 188 13.80 -2.64 -6.25
CA LEU A 188 13.19 -2.43 -4.95
C LEU A 188 12.22 -1.23 -4.99
N PRO A 189 10.93 -1.40 -4.66
CA PRO A 189 9.92 -0.36 -4.81
C PRO A 189 10.10 0.85 -3.86
N PHE A 190 10.94 0.68 -2.84
CA PHE A 190 11.25 1.76 -1.89
C PHE A 190 12.51 2.55 -2.25
N LEU A 191 13.22 2.18 -3.31
CA LEU A 191 14.33 2.95 -3.85
C LEU A 191 13.78 3.97 -4.86
N CYS A 192 13.98 5.24 -4.58
CA CYS A 192 13.51 6.34 -5.42
C CYS A 192 14.67 7.17 -5.95
N ARG A 193 14.73 7.36 -7.27
CA ARG A 193 15.72 8.22 -7.90
C ARG A 193 15.37 9.68 -7.71
N ILE A 194 16.18 10.40 -6.95
CA ILE A 194 16.00 11.82 -6.63
C ILE A 194 16.94 12.74 -7.41
N HIS A 195 18.03 12.20 -7.93
CA HIS A 195 19.01 12.94 -8.72
C HIS A 195 19.68 12.01 -9.74
N ARG A 196 20.33 12.58 -10.78
CA ARG A 196 21.11 11.77 -11.74
C ARG A 196 22.17 10.87 -11.10
N SER A 197 22.66 11.26 -9.92
CA SER A 197 23.71 10.55 -9.18
C SER A 197 23.21 9.88 -7.90
N TYR A 198 21.93 10.02 -7.50
CA TYR A 198 21.43 9.50 -6.22
C TYR A 198 20.08 8.81 -6.34
N VAL A 199 19.99 7.65 -5.71
CA VAL A 199 18.75 6.89 -5.46
C VAL A 199 18.66 6.67 -3.96
N VAL A 200 17.54 7.03 -3.33
CA VAL A 200 17.37 7.03 -1.87
C VAL A 200 16.35 6.00 -1.45
N ASN A 201 16.59 5.35 -0.32
CA ASN A 201 15.62 4.49 0.33
C ASN A 201 14.60 5.33 1.10
N LEU A 202 13.39 5.45 0.55
CA LEU A 202 12.32 6.24 1.16
C LEU A 202 11.91 5.78 2.57
N ARG A 203 12.22 4.52 2.94
CA ARG A 203 11.95 3.99 4.28
C ARG A 203 12.94 4.47 5.34
N LYS A 204 14.07 5.04 4.90
CA LYS A 204 15.15 5.53 5.76
C LYS A 204 15.20 7.06 5.83
N VAL A 205 14.35 7.75 5.06
CA VAL A 205 14.26 9.21 5.10
C VAL A 205 13.53 9.61 6.39
N GLU A 206 14.21 10.35 7.25
CA GLU A 206 13.64 10.86 8.50
C GLU A 206 12.99 12.22 8.29
N ARG A 207 13.59 13.06 7.43
CA ARG A 207 13.14 14.44 7.24
C ARG A 207 13.48 15.00 5.87
N ILE A 208 12.62 15.90 5.38
CA ILE A 208 12.86 16.68 4.16
C ILE A 208 12.77 18.15 4.52
N VAL A 209 13.86 18.91 4.27
CA VAL A 209 13.91 20.35 4.51
C VAL A 209 14.35 21.05 3.22
N GLY A 210 13.42 21.71 2.54
CA GLY A 210 13.69 22.32 1.23
C GLY A 210 14.12 21.29 0.19
N ASN A 211 15.39 21.33 -0.23
CA ASN A 211 15.99 20.40 -1.18
C ASN A 211 16.96 19.39 -0.53
N GLU A 212 16.96 19.31 0.80
CA GLU A 212 17.84 18.42 1.57
C GLU A 212 17.04 17.27 2.18
N LEU A 213 17.65 16.08 2.18
CA LEU A 213 17.12 14.86 2.79
C LEU A 213 18.00 14.46 3.97
N GLU A 214 17.38 14.23 5.13
CA GLU A 214 18.01 13.58 6.29
C GLU A 214 17.63 12.10 6.26
N ILE A 215 18.66 11.23 6.36
CA ILE A 215 18.55 9.77 6.31
C ILE A 215 19.22 9.20 7.55
#